data_6d5c019af6521a0e87b04fbbcdc4eef3
#
_entry.id   6d5c019af6521a0e87b04fbbcdc4eef3
#
_cell.length_a   1.000
_cell.length_b   1.000
_cell.length_c   1.000
_cell.angle_alpha   90.00
_cell.angle_beta   90.00
_cell.angle_gamma   90.00
#
_symmetry.space_group_name_H-M   'P 1'
#
loop_
_entity.id
_entity.type
_entity.pdbx_description
1 polymer ?
#
loop_
_entity_poly.entity_id
_entity_poly.type
_entity_poly.pdbx_seq_one_letter_code
_entity_poly.pdbx_strand_id
1 'polypeptide(L)'
;MLNRKRGLRLLPRKGIMSDRESGDEQPQQPGKSGQQNEQELATKMLQIQSKRFYLDVKQNKRGRFIKVAEVGAGGKKSRLLLSMSTAAEFRDHLTEFSEHYASLGPPNPDNLPEDGKLKSETMVKENRRYYLDLKENARGRFLRVSVSQTIPRGGPRSQIAIPAQGIIEFRDALTELLDEFGTDDGSYQGDLPEGRHMRVENKNFYFDIGSNHRGVYMRISEVKNNFRTAITIPEKSWGRFRDIFADYVEKMTESQDAPERAQQQSGKSSTDAEDADAEGEARE
;
A
#
# COMPACT_ATOMS: atom_id res chain seq x y z
N MET A 1 1.09 -77.83 -10.08
CA MET A 1 -0.33 -78.16 -10.23
C MET A 1 -1.08 -76.91 -10.53
N LEU A 2 -1.30 -76.59 -11.88
CA LEU A 2 -2.52 -76.83 -12.62
C LEU A 2 -3.81 -76.44 -11.86
N ASN A 3 -4.56 -75.40 -12.30
CA ASN A 3 -5.51 -75.36 -13.41
C ASN A 3 -6.07 -73.92 -13.61
N ARG A 4 -6.02 -73.34 -14.68
CA ARG A 4 -6.80 -72.97 -15.87
C ARG A 4 -8.34 -73.19 -15.78
N LYS A 5 -9.09 -72.09 -16.09
CA LYS A 5 -10.25 -72.03 -17.06
C LYS A 5 -10.79 -70.60 -17.06
N ARG A 6 -10.71 -69.84 -18.13
CA ARG A 6 -11.35 -69.70 -19.43
C ARG A 6 -12.88 -69.58 -19.44
N GLY A 7 -13.28 -68.46 -20.04
CA GLY A 7 -14.43 -68.33 -20.99
C GLY A 7 -15.59 -67.55 -20.34
N LEU A 8 -16.29 -66.61 -20.94
CA LEU A 8 -16.79 -66.51 -22.32
C LEU A 8 -17.31 -65.09 -22.60
N ARG A 9 -17.12 -64.59 -23.79
CA ARG A 9 -17.73 -63.42 -24.42
C ARG A 9 -19.23 -63.60 -24.61
N LEU A 10 -20.00 -62.49 -24.55
CA LEU A 10 -21.16 -62.24 -25.40
C LEU A 10 -21.44 -60.73 -25.56
N LEU A 11 -21.44 -60.29 -26.81
CA LEU A 11 -22.03 -59.09 -27.40
C LEU A 11 -23.21 -59.55 -28.25
N PRO A 12 -24.05 -58.66 -28.84
CA PRO A 12 -24.69 -57.37 -28.50
C PRO A 12 -26.21 -57.42 -28.76
N ARG A 13 -26.94 -56.37 -28.37
CA ARG A 13 -28.23 -56.07 -29.02
C ARG A 13 -28.44 -54.56 -29.22
N LYS A 14 -28.70 -54.25 -30.48
CA LYS A 14 -29.16 -52.98 -31.05
C LYS A 14 -30.65 -52.74 -30.72
N GLY A 15 -31.00 -51.48 -30.74
CA GLY A 15 -32.40 -50.99 -30.94
C GLY A 15 -32.61 -49.68 -30.18
N ILE A 16 -32.79 -48.66 -30.81
CA ILE A 16 -33.68 -47.90 -31.66
C ILE A 16 -33.76 -46.47 -31.12
N MET A 17 -33.66 -45.53 -32.03
CA MET A 17 -33.77 -44.07 -31.97
C MET A 17 -34.92 -43.52 -31.09
N SER A 18 -34.63 -42.41 -30.44
CA SER A 18 -35.57 -41.27 -30.37
C SER A 18 -34.79 -39.97 -30.18
N ASP A 19 -34.96 -39.09 -31.14
CA ASP A 19 -34.47 -37.70 -31.13
C ASP A 19 -35.05 -36.93 -29.96
N ARG A 20 -34.18 -36.16 -29.26
CA ARG A 20 -34.52 -34.85 -28.73
C ARG A 20 -33.25 -34.01 -28.55
N GLU A 21 -33.26 -32.88 -29.25
CA GLU A 21 -32.39 -31.75 -29.08
C GLU A 21 -32.35 -31.31 -27.62
N SER A 22 -31.17 -30.92 -27.13
CA SER A 22 -30.98 -29.66 -26.41
C SER A 22 -29.65 -29.63 -25.67
N GLY A 23 -28.89 -28.57 -25.92
CA GLY A 23 -28.07 -27.94 -24.89
C GLY A 23 -26.64 -28.43 -24.77
N ASP A 24 -25.75 -27.86 -25.55
CA ASP A 24 -24.33 -27.74 -25.24
C ASP A 24 -24.15 -27.09 -23.84
N GLU A 25 -24.04 -27.89 -22.81
CA GLU A 25 -23.42 -27.47 -21.54
C GLU A 25 -21.90 -27.66 -21.68
N GLN A 26 -21.23 -26.59 -22.10
CA GLN A 26 -19.78 -26.45 -21.87
C GLN A 26 -19.52 -26.43 -20.36
N PRO A 27 -18.51 -27.18 -19.86
CA PRO A 27 -18.11 -27.08 -18.46
C PRO A 27 -17.56 -25.67 -18.21
N GLN A 28 -18.28 -24.88 -17.41
CA GLN A 28 -17.87 -23.59 -16.92
C GLN A 28 -16.56 -23.75 -16.13
N GLN A 29 -15.49 -23.24 -16.68
CA GLN A 29 -14.24 -23.07 -15.96
C GLN A 29 -14.51 -22.12 -14.78
N PRO A 30 -14.01 -22.43 -13.56
CA PRO A 30 -14.17 -21.56 -12.41
C PRO A 30 -13.51 -20.21 -12.73
N GLY A 31 -14.29 -19.15 -12.56
CA GLY A 31 -13.97 -17.80 -12.93
C GLY A 31 -12.58 -17.35 -12.50
N LYS A 32 -11.78 -16.93 -13.47
CA LYS A 32 -10.59 -16.13 -13.25
C LYS A 32 -11.02 -14.76 -12.70
N SER A 33 -11.10 -14.67 -11.37
CA SER A 33 -11.25 -13.40 -10.68
C SER A 33 -10.07 -12.49 -11.03
N GLY A 34 -10.36 -11.40 -11.77
CA GLY A 34 -9.58 -10.17 -11.77
C GLY A 34 -8.10 -10.28 -12.12
N GLN A 35 -7.70 -10.83 -13.27
CA GLN A 35 -6.41 -10.47 -13.86
C GLN A 35 -6.50 -9.01 -14.30
N GLN A 36 -6.10 -8.08 -13.41
CA GLN A 36 -5.70 -6.76 -13.83
C GLN A 36 -4.63 -6.96 -14.90
N ASN A 37 -4.78 -6.26 -16.02
CA ASN A 37 -3.89 -6.34 -17.18
C ASN A 37 -2.49 -5.87 -16.74
N GLU A 38 -1.68 -6.79 -16.16
CA GLU A 38 -0.30 -6.55 -15.74
C GLU A 38 0.59 -7.03 -16.88
N GLN A 39 1.36 -6.09 -17.43
CA GLN A 39 2.38 -6.39 -18.43
C GLN A 39 3.71 -6.63 -17.71
N GLU A 40 4.39 -7.71 -18.00
CA GLU A 40 5.75 -7.97 -17.58
C GLU A 40 6.72 -7.31 -18.55
N LEU A 41 7.62 -6.48 -18.05
CA LEU A 41 8.61 -5.73 -18.84
C LEU A 41 9.97 -6.41 -18.82
N ALA A 42 10.38 -6.93 -17.65
CA ALA A 42 11.64 -7.61 -17.46
C ALA A 42 11.56 -8.58 -16.28
N THR A 43 12.40 -9.60 -16.29
CA THR A 43 12.60 -10.53 -15.17
C THR A 43 14.09 -10.79 -14.98
N LYS A 44 14.57 -10.62 -13.75
CA LYS A 44 15.92 -10.98 -13.34
C LYS A 44 15.88 -12.06 -12.27
N MET A 45 16.65 -13.14 -12.47
CA MET A 45 16.73 -14.25 -11.54
C MET A 45 18.09 -14.24 -10.85
N LEU A 46 18.09 -14.35 -9.52
CA LEU A 46 19.26 -14.48 -8.67
C LEU A 46 19.23 -15.82 -7.96
N GLN A 47 20.38 -16.49 -7.91
CA GLN A 47 20.59 -17.71 -7.11
C GLN A 47 21.52 -17.37 -5.95
N ILE A 48 20.96 -17.16 -4.76
CA ILE A 48 21.74 -16.84 -3.56
C ILE A 48 21.65 -18.01 -2.60
N GLN A 49 22.73 -18.73 -2.46
CA GLN A 49 22.79 -20.01 -1.72
C GLN A 49 21.71 -21.01 -2.24
N SER A 50 20.87 -21.54 -1.34
CA SER A 50 19.80 -22.47 -1.68
C SER A 50 18.49 -21.80 -2.10
N LYS A 51 18.46 -20.46 -2.23
CA LYS A 51 17.27 -19.69 -2.56
C LYS A 51 17.36 -19.09 -3.93
N ARG A 52 16.21 -19.01 -4.60
CA ARG A 52 16.05 -18.28 -5.86
C ARG A 52 15.16 -17.07 -5.65
N PHE A 53 15.59 -15.95 -6.20
CA PHE A 53 14.84 -14.70 -6.19
C PHE A 53 14.53 -14.32 -7.65
N TYR A 54 13.30 -13.94 -7.89
CA TYR A 54 12.85 -13.38 -9.16
C TYR A 54 12.44 -11.94 -8.93
N LEU A 55 13.07 -11.02 -9.64
CA LEU A 55 12.78 -9.60 -9.64
C LEU A 55 12.07 -9.29 -10.97
N ASP A 56 10.75 -9.24 -10.95
CA ASP A 56 9.93 -9.00 -12.13
C ASP A 56 9.52 -7.53 -12.17
N VAL A 57 9.95 -6.78 -13.19
CA VAL A 57 9.43 -5.44 -13.47
C VAL A 57 8.11 -5.59 -14.19
N LYS A 58 7.07 -5.06 -13.61
CA LYS A 58 5.70 -5.12 -14.14
C LYS A 58 5.09 -3.74 -14.25
N GLN A 59 4.19 -3.59 -15.20
CA GLN A 59 3.42 -2.38 -15.40
C GLN A 59 1.92 -2.68 -15.35
N ASN A 60 1.17 -1.82 -14.69
CA ASN A 60 -0.28 -1.84 -14.69
C ASN A 60 -0.82 -0.40 -14.85
N LYS A 61 -2.14 -0.22 -14.75
CA LYS A 61 -2.79 1.11 -14.85
C LYS A 61 -2.34 2.12 -13.78
N ARG A 62 -1.66 1.68 -12.72
CA ARG A 62 -1.17 2.52 -11.62
C ARG A 62 0.29 2.91 -11.78
N GLY A 63 1.02 2.34 -12.76
CA GLY A 63 2.43 2.55 -13.03
C GLY A 63 3.25 1.29 -12.95
N ARG A 64 4.57 1.46 -13.00
CA ARG A 64 5.55 0.38 -12.90
C ARG A 64 5.80 0.01 -11.43
N PHE A 65 6.11 -1.25 -11.21
CA PHE A 65 6.47 -1.78 -9.89
C PHE A 65 7.38 -3.01 -10.05
N ILE A 66 8.14 -3.31 -9.02
CA ILE A 66 8.97 -4.52 -8.96
C ILE A 66 8.29 -5.53 -8.04
N LYS A 67 8.07 -6.72 -8.56
CA LYS A 67 7.63 -7.87 -7.79
C LYS A 67 8.84 -8.73 -7.47
N VAL A 68 9.18 -8.83 -6.22
CA VAL A 68 10.22 -9.75 -5.74
C VAL A 68 9.56 -11.03 -5.26
N ALA A 69 9.96 -12.17 -5.83
CA ALA A 69 9.50 -13.49 -5.40
C ALA A 69 10.70 -14.32 -4.91
N GLU A 70 10.63 -14.80 -3.67
CA GLU A 70 11.57 -15.74 -3.08
C GLU A 70 11.03 -17.17 -3.23
N VAL A 71 11.86 -18.09 -3.70
CA VAL A 71 11.58 -19.53 -3.72
C VAL A 71 12.66 -20.23 -2.90
N GLY A 72 12.27 -20.75 -1.73
CA GLY A 72 13.15 -21.50 -0.85
C GLY A 72 13.27 -22.99 -1.24
N ALA A 73 14.17 -23.71 -0.57
CA ALA A 73 14.47 -25.13 -0.85
C ALA A 73 13.25 -26.07 -0.77
N GLY A 74 12.21 -25.74 -0.01
CA GLY A 74 10.96 -26.52 0.06
C GLY A 74 9.88 -26.08 -0.93
N GLY A 75 10.19 -25.27 -1.96
CA GLY A 75 9.23 -24.77 -2.92
C GLY A 75 8.28 -23.69 -2.36
N LYS A 76 8.42 -23.33 -1.09
CA LYS A 76 7.64 -22.25 -0.47
C LYS A 76 7.97 -20.94 -1.16
N LYS A 77 6.93 -20.25 -1.62
CA LYS A 77 7.04 -18.96 -2.30
C LYS A 77 6.60 -17.83 -1.38
N SER A 78 7.44 -16.81 -1.28
CA SER A 78 7.11 -15.53 -0.63
C SER A 78 7.29 -14.41 -1.65
N ARG A 79 6.55 -13.31 -1.51
CA ARG A 79 6.61 -12.21 -2.47
C ARG A 79 6.48 -10.84 -1.80
N LEU A 80 7.18 -9.86 -2.35
CA LEU A 80 7.02 -8.44 -2.05
C LEU A 80 6.65 -7.68 -3.31
N LEU A 81 5.89 -6.62 -3.16
CA LEU A 81 5.58 -5.67 -4.24
C LEU A 81 6.12 -4.31 -3.82
N LEU A 82 7.01 -3.75 -4.63
CA LEU A 82 7.69 -2.48 -4.41
C LEU A 82 7.32 -1.54 -5.57
N SER A 83 6.81 -0.33 -5.28
CA SER A 83 6.81 0.72 -6.31
C SER A 83 8.25 1.06 -6.70
N MET A 84 8.48 1.73 -7.83
CA MET A 84 9.83 2.09 -8.23
C MET A 84 10.51 3.00 -7.20
N SER A 85 9.78 3.95 -6.61
CA SER A 85 10.30 4.81 -5.53
C SER A 85 10.62 4.02 -4.24
N THR A 86 9.79 3.05 -3.88
CA THR A 86 10.07 2.16 -2.73
C THR A 86 11.27 1.27 -3.01
N ALA A 87 11.44 0.79 -4.24
CA ALA A 87 12.57 -0.03 -4.66
C ALA A 87 13.89 0.76 -4.63
N ALA A 88 13.87 2.04 -5.00
CA ALA A 88 15.05 2.92 -4.91
C ALA A 88 15.50 3.11 -3.45
N GLU A 89 14.59 3.45 -2.53
CA GLU A 89 14.90 3.57 -1.11
C GLU A 89 15.36 2.23 -0.51
N PHE A 90 14.74 1.13 -0.92
CA PHE A 90 15.17 -0.20 -0.49
C PHE A 90 16.59 -0.52 -0.96
N ARG A 91 16.98 -0.17 -2.19
CA ARG A 91 18.34 -0.29 -2.71
C ARG A 91 19.35 0.48 -1.84
N ASP A 92 19.00 1.70 -1.42
CA ASP A 92 19.86 2.53 -0.58
C ASP A 92 20.08 1.88 0.79
N HIS A 93 19.03 1.37 1.41
CA HIS A 93 19.14 0.58 2.63
C HIS A 93 19.97 -0.72 2.45
N LEU A 94 19.86 -1.39 1.30
CA LEU A 94 20.72 -2.56 1.01
C LEU A 94 22.20 -2.19 1.00
N THR A 95 22.56 -0.98 0.54
CA THR A 95 23.92 -0.47 0.61
C THR A 95 24.38 -0.33 2.06
N GLU A 96 23.60 0.34 2.90
CA GLU A 96 23.89 0.49 4.33
C GLU A 96 23.98 -0.86 5.07
N PHE A 97 23.11 -1.82 4.76
CA PHE A 97 23.16 -3.15 5.34
C PHE A 97 24.37 -3.96 4.87
N SER A 98 24.82 -3.80 3.63
CA SER A 98 26.02 -4.45 3.10
C SER A 98 27.30 -3.93 3.77
N GLU A 99 27.39 -2.62 3.97
CA GLU A 99 28.49 -1.96 4.68
C GLU A 99 28.54 -2.41 6.15
N HIS A 100 27.39 -2.39 6.82
CA HIS A 100 27.30 -2.88 8.18
C HIS A 100 27.67 -4.37 8.28
N TYR A 101 27.18 -5.21 7.36
CA TYR A 101 27.55 -6.62 7.33
C TYR A 101 29.06 -6.82 7.14
N ALA A 102 29.70 -6.02 6.30
CA ALA A 102 31.15 -6.07 6.08
C ALA A 102 31.95 -5.64 7.32
N SER A 103 31.41 -4.75 8.16
CA SER A 103 32.03 -4.32 9.43
C SER A 103 31.90 -5.35 10.56
N LEU A 104 30.97 -6.30 10.44
CA LEU A 104 30.79 -7.35 11.43
C LEU A 104 31.89 -8.41 11.31
N GLY A 105 32.52 -8.74 12.43
CA GLY A 105 33.47 -9.85 12.51
C GLY A 105 32.81 -11.21 12.19
N PRO A 106 33.57 -12.33 12.35
CA PRO A 106 33.02 -13.65 12.15
C PRO A 106 31.84 -13.91 13.11
N PRO A 107 30.88 -14.78 12.71
CA PRO A 107 29.76 -15.14 13.57
C PRO A 107 30.25 -15.61 14.94
N ASN A 108 29.69 -15.06 16.01
CA ASN A 108 29.98 -15.50 17.39
C ASN A 108 28.71 -16.13 17.98
N PRO A 109 28.63 -17.48 17.98
CA PRO A 109 27.45 -18.19 18.49
C PRO A 109 27.25 -18.01 20.00
N ASP A 110 28.31 -17.67 20.73
CA ASP A 110 28.27 -17.50 22.19
C ASP A 110 27.74 -16.11 22.61
N ASN A 111 27.66 -15.16 21.69
CA ASN A 111 27.21 -13.80 21.98
C ASN A 111 26.14 -13.33 20.97
N LEU A 112 25.18 -14.20 20.68
CA LEU A 112 24.02 -13.83 19.87
C LEU A 112 23.09 -12.91 20.67
N PRO A 113 22.60 -11.79 20.09
CA PRO A 113 21.52 -11.02 20.69
C PRO A 113 20.29 -11.92 20.93
N GLU A 114 19.57 -11.70 22.04
CA GLU A 114 18.44 -12.53 22.45
C GLU A 114 17.39 -12.73 21.33
N ASP A 115 17.16 -11.70 20.49
CA ASP A 115 16.26 -11.76 19.35
C ASP A 115 16.95 -12.02 18.00
N GLY A 116 18.27 -12.25 18.01
CA GLY A 116 19.12 -12.48 16.83
C GLY A 116 19.26 -11.29 15.89
N LYS A 117 18.90 -10.06 16.30
CA LYS A 117 19.00 -8.86 15.47
C LYS A 117 20.36 -8.19 15.63
N LEU A 118 20.99 -7.88 14.50
CA LEU A 118 22.27 -7.16 14.43
C LEU A 118 22.07 -5.68 14.04
N LYS A 119 21.14 -5.40 13.13
CA LYS A 119 20.73 -4.05 12.69
C LYS A 119 19.27 -4.08 12.27
N SER A 120 18.51 -3.03 12.55
CA SER A 120 17.11 -2.90 12.14
C SER A 120 16.84 -1.50 11.60
N GLU A 121 16.13 -1.43 10.48
CA GLU A 121 15.63 -0.19 9.87
C GLU A 121 14.16 -0.34 9.51
N THR A 122 13.48 0.78 9.38
CA THR A 122 12.06 0.81 9.01
C THR A 122 11.81 1.89 7.98
N MET A 123 11.24 1.50 6.83
CA MET A 123 10.72 2.46 5.84
C MET A 123 9.19 2.45 5.85
N VAL A 124 8.58 3.62 5.63
CA VAL A 124 7.13 3.78 5.50
C VAL A 124 6.82 4.41 4.15
N LYS A 125 6.20 3.65 3.26
CA LYS A 125 5.80 4.11 1.92
C LYS A 125 4.41 3.60 1.56
N GLU A 126 3.59 4.45 0.95
CA GLU A 126 2.30 4.07 0.35
C GLU A 126 1.37 3.28 1.28
N ASN A 127 1.27 3.66 2.55
CA ASN A 127 0.51 2.93 3.58
C ASN A 127 1.02 1.52 3.91
N ARG A 128 2.27 1.24 3.60
CA ARG A 128 2.98 0.04 3.99
C ARG A 128 4.16 0.39 4.86
N ARG A 129 4.41 -0.47 5.83
CA ARG A 129 5.60 -0.40 6.67
C ARG A 129 6.47 -1.61 6.37
N TYR A 130 7.70 -1.33 6.01
CA TYR A 130 8.73 -2.31 5.70
C TYR A 130 9.69 -2.36 6.86
N TYR A 131 9.89 -3.52 7.42
CA TYR A 131 10.87 -3.79 8.47
C TYR A 131 12.04 -4.54 7.85
N LEU A 132 13.22 -3.98 7.97
CA LEU A 132 14.47 -4.52 7.48
C LEU A 132 15.31 -4.92 8.69
N ASP A 133 15.42 -6.20 8.95
CA ASP A 133 16.19 -6.73 10.09
C ASP A 133 17.34 -7.60 9.58
N LEU A 134 18.59 -7.16 9.77
CA LEU A 134 19.75 -8.04 9.65
C LEU A 134 19.79 -8.93 10.88
N LYS A 135 19.69 -10.23 10.67
CA LYS A 135 19.62 -11.22 11.73
C LYS A 135 20.69 -12.28 11.58
N GLU A 136 21.03 -12.89 12.71
CA GLU A 136 21.92 -14.05 12.77
C GLU A 136 21.20 -15.23 13.42
N ASN A 137 21.42 -16.43 12.90
CA ASN A 137 20.98 -17.69 13.48
C ASN A 137 22.04 -18.78 13.24
N ALA A 138 21.77 -20.02 13.69
CA ALA A 138 22.67 -21.16 13.50
C ALA A 138 23.02 -21.49 12.03
N ARG A 139 22.28 -20.96 11.04
CA ARG A 139 22.53 -21.13 9.62
C ARG A 139 23.31 -19.98 9.00
N GLY A 140 23.58 -18.91 9.77
CA GLY A 140 24.31 -17.73 9.37
C GLY A 140 23.45 -16.46 9.39
N ARG A 141 23.98 -15.41 8.78
CA ARG A 141 23.38 -14.06 8.73
C ARG A 141 22.48 -13.89 7.51
N PHE A 142 21.38 -13.19 7.69
CA PHE A 142 20.42 -12.89 6.63
C PHE A 142 19.68 -11.58 6.90
N LEU A 143 19.31 -10.88 5.84
CA LEU A 143 18.41 -9.72 5.90
C LEU A 143 16.97 -10.19 5.74
N ARG A 144 16.17 -10.04 6.79
CA ARG A 144 14.73 -10.28 6.76
C ARG A 144 14.03 -8.98 6.37
N VAL A 145 13.24 -9.00 5.31
CA VAL A 145 12.38 -7.89 4.89
C VAL A 145 10.94 -8.33 5.09
N SER A 146 10.24 -7.66 6.00
CA SER A 146 8.84 -7.94 6.31
C SER A 146 7.98 -6.73 5.99
N VAL A 147 6.83 -6.95 5.37
CA VAL A 147 5.91 -5.87 4.99
C VAL A 147 4.58 -6.06 5.71
N SER A 148 4.12 -5.02 6.39
CA SER A 148 2.78 -4.93 6.94
C SER A 148 2.02 -3.79 6.30
N GLN A 149 0.72 -3.95 6.12
CA GLN A 149 -0.13 -2.83 5.79
C GLN A 149 -0.36 -1.99 7.05
N THR A 150 -0.27 -0.67 6.91
CA THR A 150 -0.50 0.23 8.04
C THR A 150 -1.98 0.20 8.42
N ILE A 151 -2.87 -0.06 7.45
CA ILE A 151 -4.32 -0.11 7.61
C ILE A 151 -4.94 -1.01 6.52
N PRO A 152 -5.85 -1.94 6.85
CA PRO A 152 -6.24 -2.35 8.20
C PRO A 152 -5.12 -3.11 8.92
N ARG A 153 -5.05 -2.96 10.24
CA ARG A 153 -4.11 -3.73 11.06
C ARG A 153 -4.50 -5.22 11.02
N GLY A 154 -3.50 -6.09 10.86
CA GLY A 154 -3.71 -7.54 10.94
C GLY A 154 -3.81 -8.29 9.61
N GLY A 155 -3.57 -7.65 8.47
CA GLY A 155 -3.43 -8.33 7.19
C GLY A 155 -2.24 -9.29 7.14
N PRO A 156 -2.20 -10.25 6.20
CA PRO A 156 -1.11 -11.20 6.07
C PRO A 156 0.20 -10.45 5.85
N ARG A 157 1.20 -10.76 6.67
CA ARG A 157 2.55 -10.22 6.51
C ARG A 157 3.26 -10.97 5.39
N SER A 158 3.71 -10.22 4.38
CA SER A 158 4.63 -10.76 3.37
C SER A 158 6.06 -10.56 3.87
N GLN A 159 6.91 -11.58 3.69
CA GLN A 159 8.31 -11.48 4.08
C GLN A 159 9.20 -12.27 3.13
N ILE A 160 10.43 -11.76 2.93
CA ILE A 160 11.52 -12.48 2.28
C ILE A 160 12.73 -12.49 3.21
N ALA A 161 13.68 -13.40 2.97
CA ALA A 161 14.93 -13.47 3.72
C ALA A 161 16.10 -13.67 2.76
N ILE A 162 16.89 -12.61 2.58
CA ILE A 162 18.06 -12.58 1.70
C ILE A 162 19.27 -13.00 2.52
N PRO A 163 19.99 -14.08 2.16
CA PRO A 163 21.26 -14.41 2.80
C PRO A 163 22.23 -13.23 2.76
N ALA A 164 22.93 -12.93 3.86
CA ALA A 164 23.71 -11.70 3.96
C ALA A 164 24.82 -11.59 2.88
N GLN A 165 25.42 -12.72 2.48
CA GLN A 165 26.42 -12.76 1.41
C GLN A 165 25.86 -12.30 0.04
N GLY A 166 24.55 -12.37 -0.17
CA GLY A 166 23.90 -11.99 -1.42
C GLY A 166 23.28 -10.59 -1.41
N ILE A 167 23.47 -9.81 -0.34
CA ILE A 167 22.88 -8.45 -0.26
C ILE A 167 23.40 -7.56 -1.38
N ILE A 168 24.71 -7.62 -1.68
CA ILE A 168 25.34 -6.83 -2.74
C ILE A 168 24.78 -7.24 -4.12
N GLU A 169 24.75 -8.55 -4.41
CA GLU A 169 24.21 -9.07 -5.67
C GLU A 169 22.74 -8.67 -5.86
N PHE A 170 21.96 -8.72 -4.80
CA PHE A 170 20.56 -8.31 -4.81
C PHE A 170 20.41 -6.79 -5.05
N ARG A 171 21.23 -5.97 -4.38
CA ARG A 171 21.29 -4.51 -4.58
C ARG A 171 21.63 -4.16 -6.04
N ASP A 172 22.67 -4.80 -6.58
CA ASP A 172 23.14 -4.53 -7.93
C ASP A 172 22.09 -4.90 -8.99
N ALA A 173 21.44 -6.05 -8.82
CA ALA A 173 20.32 -6.45 -9.67
C ALA A 173 19.15 -5.46 -9.59
N LEU A 174 18.85 -4.94 -8.41
CA LEU A 174 17.80 -3.94 -8.23
C LEU A 174 18.19 -2.61 -8.86
N THR A 175 19.49 -2.22 -8.76
CA THR A 175 20.03 -1.01 -9.38
C THR A 175 19.89 -1.07 -10.90
N GLU A 176 20.30 -2.14 -11.54
CA GLU A 176 20.15 -2.31 -12.98
C GLU A 176 18.70 -2.17 -13.44
N LEU A 177 17.74 -2.80 -12.72
CA LEU A 177 16.33 -2.68 -13.05
C LEU A 177 15.77 -1.27 -12.83
N LEU A 178 16.27 -0.55 -11.82
CA LEU A 178 15.89 0.84 -11.57
C LEU A 178 16.48 1.77 -12.64
N ASP A 179 17.71 1.56 -13.07
CA ASP A 179 18.36 2.37 -14.10
C ASP A 179 17.67 2.19 -15.46
N GLU A 180 17.24 0.97 -15.79
CA GLU A 180 16.60 0.68 -17.06
C GLU A 180 15.10 1.07 -17.08
N PHE A 181 14.37 0.86 -15.98
CA PHE A 181 12.92 1.02 -15.95
C PHE A 181 12.42 2.11 -15.00
N GLY A 182 13.30 2.70 -14.18
CA GLY A 182 12.93 3.67 -13.15
C GLY A 182 12.63 5.07 -13.67
N THR A 183 13.21 5.46 -14.81
CA THR A 183 13.17 6.85 -15.30
C THR A 183 11.96 7.21 -16.14
N ASP A 184 11.16 6.22 -16.55
CA ASP A 184 10.13 6.41 -17.59
C ASP A 184 8.71 6.62 -17.04
N ASP A 185 8.49 6.60 -15.73
CA ASP A 185 7.13 6.72 -15.19
C ASP A 185 6.73 8.13 -14.77
N GLY A 186 7.49 9.15 -15.20
CA GLY A 186 7.16 10.57 -14.95
C GLY A 186 7.02 10.87 -13.46
N SER A 187 7.61 10.04 -12.60
CA SER A 187 7.55 10.27 -11.17
C SER A 187 8.39 11.51 -10.82
N TYR A 188 7.82 12.35 -9.98
CA TYR A 188 8.49 13.51 -9.43
C TYR A 188 9.82 13.10 -8.79
N GLN A 189 10.93 13.69 -9.25
CA GLN A 189 12.30 13.35 -8.79
C GLN A 189 12.71 14.12 -7.52
N GLY A 190 11.84 14.97 -6.97
CA GLY A 190 12.10 15.71 -5.73
C GLY A 190 11.62 14.97 -4.49
N ASP A 191 12.05 15.45 -3.33
CA ASP A 191 11.52 14.99 -2.04
C ASP A 191 10.04 15.34 -1.94
N LEU A 192 9.21 14.33 -1.75
CA LEU A 192 7.78 14.53 -1.51
C LEU A 192 7.56 14.90 -0.03
N PRO A 193 6.66 15.85 0.26
CA PRO A 193 6.29 16.15 1.62
C PRO A 193 5.84 14.91 2.40
N GLU A 194 6.17 14.86 3.68
CA GLU A 194 5.70 13.79 4.56
C GLU A 194 4.17 13.78 4.67
N GLY A 195 3.63 12.57 4.78
CA GLY A 195 2.21 12.37 5.00
C GLY A 195 1.76 12.93 6.35
N ARG A 196 0.55 13.49 6.39
CA ARG A 196 -0.10 13.98 7.62
C ARG A 196 -1.31 13.15 7.97
N HIS A 197 -1.70 13.20 9.22
CA HIS A 197 -2.96 12.60 9.65
C HIS A 197 -3.68 13.50 10.64
N MET A 198 -5.01 13.38 10.67
CA MET A 198 -5.83 13.99 11.69
C MET A 198 -6.93 13.02 12.12
N ARG A 199 -7.35 13.14 13.38
CA ARG A 199 -8.46 12.39 13.92
C ARG A 199 -9.66 13.33 14.10
N VAL A 200 -10.81 12.90 13.59
CA VAL A 200 -12.08 13.59 13.79
C VAL A 200 -13.05 12.56 14.35
N GLU A 201 -13.47 12.74 15.58
CA GLU A 201 -14.34 11.80 16.31
C GLU A 201 -13.77 10.36 16.33
N ASN A 202 -14.48 9.41 15.68
CA ASN A 202 -14.08 8.01 15.58
C ASN A 202 -13.43 7.65 14.23
N LYS A 203 -13.06 8.66 13.43
CA LYS A 203 -12.43 8.52 12.11
C LYS A 203 -11.00 9.05 12.13
N ASN A 204 -10.12 8.39 11.37
CA ASN A 204 -8.79 8.90 11.09
C ASN A 204 -8.68 9.24 9.60
N PHE A 205 -8.19 10.42 9.30
CA PHE A 205 -7.89 10.88 7.95
C PHE A 205 -6.38 10.91 7.75
N TYR A 206 -5.91 10.26 6.70
CA TYR A 206 -4.50 10.23 6.31
C TYR A 206 -4.34 10.96 4.98
N PHE A 207 -3.37 11.86 4.93
CA PHE A 207 -3.02 12.67 3.77
C PHE A 207 -1.64 12.25 3.31
N ASP A 208 -1.59 11.38 2.30
CA ASP A 208 -0.35 10.84 1.78
C ASP A 208 -0.04 11.49 0.43
N ILE A 209 1.17 12.03 0.28
CA ILE A 209 1.65 12.55 -1.00
C ILE A 209 2.38 11.43 -1.73
N GLY A 210 2.08 11.27 -2.99
CA GLY A 210 2.72 10.30 -3.87
C GLY A 210 2.90 10.83 -5.28
N SER A 211 3.71 10.16 -6.06
CA SER A 211 3.88 10.45 -7.49
C SER A 211 3.62 9.21 -8.35
N ASN A 212 3.24 9.41 -9.58
CA ASN A 212 3.11 8.38 -10.60
C ASN A 212 3.32 9.02 -11.99
N HIS A 213 3.21 8.22 -13.06
CA HIS A 213 3.34 8.70 -14.46
C HIS A 213 2.40 9.85 -14.85
N ARG A 214 1.39 10.19 -14.03
CA ARG A 214 0.48 11.32 -14.23
C ARG A 214 0.87 12.55 -13.40
N GLY A 215 1.96 12.47 -12.63
CA GLY A 215 2.48 13.50 -11.76
C GLY A 215 2.20 13.24 -10.27
N VAL A 216 2.42 14.28 -9.47
CA VAL A 216 2.20 14.26 -8.02
C VAL A 216 0.70 14.27 -7.69
N TYR A 217 0.33 13.56 -6.65
CA TYR A 217 -1.04 13.51 -6.15
C TYR A 217 -1.08 13.42 -4.63
N MET A 218 -2.16 13.87 -4.04
CA MET A 218 -2.51 13.63 -2.65
C MET A 218 -3.55 12.52 -2.58
N ARG A 219 -3.33 11.54 -1.72
CA ARG A 219 -4.33 10.54 -1.36
C ARG A 219 -4.87 10.84 0.02
N ILE A 220 -6.16 11.15 0.10
CA ILE A 220 -6.86 11.31 1.37
C ILE A 220 -7.59 10.01 1.67
N SER A 221 -7.24 9.37 2.78
CA SER A 221 -7.84 8.11 3.23
C SER A 221 -8.63 8.32 4.51
N GLU A 222 -9.93 8.00 4.49
CA GLU A 222 -10.77 7.92 5.68
C GLU A 222 -10.77 6.49 6.21
N VAL A 223 -10.52 6.35 7.49
CA VAL A 223 -10.48 5.05 8.18
C VAL A 223 -11.38 5.08 9.40
N LYS A 224 -12.34 4.16 9.44
CA LYS A 224 -13.24 3.93 10.57
C LYS A 224 -13.33 2.43 10.82
N ASN A 225 -12.94 1.97 12.02
CA ASN A 225 -12.89 0.55 12.37
C ASN A 225 -12.15 -0.28 11.29
N ASN A 226 -12.88 -1.17 10.58
CA ASN A 226 -12.33 -2.03 9.51
C ASN A 226 -12.63 -1.50 8.10
N PHE A 227 -13.23 -0.33 7.99
CA PHE A 227 -13.60 0.27 6.72
C PHE A 227 -12.64 1.38 6.33
N ARG A 228 -12.21 1.37 5.07
CA ARG A 228 -11.33 2.39 4.49
C ARG A 228 -11.84 2.81 3.12
N THR A 229 -12.03 4.12 2.94
CA THR A 229 -12.18 4.76 1.64
C THR A 229 -11.00 5.68 1.36
N ALA A 230 -10.74 5.96 0.09
CA ALA A 230 -9.71 6.92 -0.30
C ALA A 230 -10.09 7.61 -1.60
N ILE A 231 -9.77 8.90 -1.67
CA ILE A 231 -9.79 9.70 -2.89
C ILE A 231 -8.38 10.11 -3.26
N THR A 232 -8.15 10.37 -4.55
CA THR A 232 -6.84 10.81 -5.05
C THR A 232 -7.03 12.13 -5.79
N ILE A 233 -6.30 13.16 -5.39
CA ILE A 233 -6.40 14.52 -5.88
C ILE A 233 -5.06 14.87 -6.55
N PRO A 234 -5.02 15.12 -7.88
CA PRO A 234 -3.82 15.58 -8.57
C PRO A 234 -3.34 16.93 -8.02
N GLU A 235 -2.01 17.12 -7.95
CA GLU A 235 -1.39 18.36 -7.45
C GLU A 235 -1.99 19.63 -8.06
N LYS A 236 -2.18 19.64 -9.38
CA LYS A 236 -2.78 20.77 -10.12
C LYS A 236 -4.16 21.20 -9.62
N SER A 237 -4.84 20.36 -8.85
CA SER A 237 -6.18 20.64 -8.31
C SER A 237 -6.16 21.05 -6.82
N TRP A 238 -5.00 21.00 -6.13
CA TRP A 238 -4.95 21.29 -4.69
C TRP A 238 -5.37 22.71 -4.35
N GLY A 239 -4.92 23.70 -5.15
CA GLY A 239 -5.33 25.10 -4.98
C GLY A 239 -6.84 25.26 -5.01
N ARG A 240 -7.50 24.67 -6.02
CA ARG A 240 -8.96 24.74 -6.15
C ARG A 240 -9.70 24.05 -4.99
N PHE A 241 -9.18 22.91 -4.50
CA PHE A 241 -9.74 22.25 -3.31
C PHE A 241 -9.65 23.15 -2.08
N ARG A 242 -8.46 23.76 -1.83
CA ARG A 242 -8.26 24.71 -0.75
C ARG A 242 -9.28 25.85 -0.82
N ASP A 243 -9.45 26.44 -2.00
CA ASP A 243 -10.32 27.62 -2.19
C ASP A 243 -11.80 27.27 -1.94
N ILE A 244 -12.24 26.08 -2.39
CA ILE A 244 -13.59 25.58 -2.08
C ILE A 244 -13.80 25.38 -0.58
N PHE A 245 -12.83 24.79 0.13
CA PHE A 245 -12.93 24.62 1.57
C PHE A 245 -12.95 25.97 2.30
N ALA A 246 -12.12 26.94 1.86
CA ALA A 246 -12.08 28.28 2.46
C ALA A 246 -13.43 29.00 2.29
N ASP A 247 -14.02 28.98 1.08
CA ASP A 247 -15.33 29.55 0.80
C ASP A 247 -16.45 28.96 1.68
N TYR A 248 -16.46 27.65 1.89
CA TYR A 248 -17.44 27.01 2.78
C TYR A 248 -17.22 27.38 4.25
N VAL A 249 -15.98 27.45 4.70
CA VAL A 249 -15.66 27.88 6.08
C VAL A 249 -16.16 29.30 6.32
N GLU A 250 -15.89 30.24 5.39
CA GLU A 250 -16.34 31.63 5.47
C GLU A 250 -17.87 31.73 5.55
N LYS A 251 -18.59 31.07 4.62
CA LYS A 251 -20.06 31.07 4.60
C LYS A 251 -20.69 30.50 5.87
N MET A 252 -20.09 29.44 6.42
CA MET A 252 -20.60 28.85 7.66
C MET A 252 -20.33 29.75 8.88
N THR A 253 -19.22 30.48 8.91
CA THR A 253 -18.92 31.45 9.96
C THR A 253 -19.88 32.63 9.92
N GLU A 254 -20.10 33.22 8.73
CA GLU A 254 -21.08 34.31 8.54
C GLU A 254 -22.51 33.90 8.96
N SER A 255 -22.90 32.65 8.68
CA SER A 255 -24.21 32.12 9.06
C SER A 255 -24.38 31.93 10.55
N GLN A 256 -23.30 31.74 11.33
CA GLN A 256 -23.32 31.62 12.77
C GLN A 256 -23.34 33.00 13.47
N ASP A 257 -22.71 34.01 12.89
CA ASP A 257 -22.66 35.36 13.42
C ASP A 257 -23.96 36.18 13.19
N ALA A 258 -24.77 35.75 12.20
CA ALA A 258 -26.01 36.43 11.85
C ALA A 258 -27.05 36.55 13.00
N PRO A 259 -27.30 35.49 13.83
CA PRO A 259 -28.25 35.56 14.94
C PRO A 259 -27.77 36.44 16.09
N GLU A 260 -26.46 36.58 16.37
CA GLU A 260 -25.94 37.45 17.43
C GLU A 260 -26.05 38.93 17.08
N ARG A 261 -25.85 39.32 15.82
CA ARG A 261 -26.04 40.72 15.36
C ARG A 261 -27.49 41.17 15.40
N ALA A 262 -28.43 40.24 15.13
CA ALA A 262 -29.87 40.54 15.21
C ALA A 262 -30.34 40.77 16.67
N GLN A 263 -29.77 40.10 17.67
CA GLN A 263 -30.06 40.27 19.08
C GLN A 263 -29.44 41.55 19.67
N GLN A 264 -28.29 42.01 19.16
CA GLN A 264 -27.68 43.29 19.62
C GLN A 264 -28.38 44.53 19.04
N GLN A 265 -29.03 44.43 17.88
CA GLN A 265 -29.80 45.54 17.31
C GLN A 265 -31.19 45.71 17.98
N SER A 266 -31.80 44.62 18.42
CA SER A 266 -33.08 44.70 19.15
C SER A 266 -32.95 45.17 20.60
N GLY A 267 -31.74 45.09 21.22
CA GLY A 267 -31.45 45.59 22.55
C GLY A 267 -31.16 47.10 22.63
N LYS A 268 -30.87 47.75 21.47
CA LYS A 268 -30.53 49.17 21.43
C LYS A 268 -31.71 50.12 21.12
N SER A 269 -32.86 49.58 20.74
CA SER A 269 -34.04 50.36 20.37
C SER A 269 -35.07 50.54 21.50
N SER A 270 -34.80 50.00 22.69
CA SER A 270 -35.70 50.09 23.85
C SER A 270 -35.20 51.00 25.01
N THR A 271 -34.07 51.71 24.83
CA THR A 271 -33.53 52.62 25.85
C THR A 271 -33.61 54.13 25.51
N ASP A 272 -34.12 54.49 24.31
CA ASP A 272 -34.21 55.91 23.89
C ASP A 272 -35.65 56.47 23.89
N ALA A 273 -36.60 55.87 24.60
CA ALA A 273 -38.01 56.26 24.61
C ALA A 273 -38.61 56.63 26.00
N GLU A 274 -37.80 56.81 27.03
CA GLU A 274 -38.30 57.18 28.38
C GLU A 274 -37.64 58.40 29.05
N ASP A 275 -37.21 59.43 28.28
CA ASP A 275 -36.74 60.70 28.86
C ASP A 275 -37.17 61.87 28.02
N ALA A 276 -38.50 62.08 27.82
CA ALA A 276 -39.05 63.31 27.29
C ALA A 276 -40.49 63.51 27.76
N ASP A 277 -40.74 63.69 29.08
CA ASP A 277 -41.96 64.36 29.61
C ASP A 277 -41.79 64.64 31.12
N ALA A 278 -41.07 65.67 31.44
CA ALA A 278 -41.17 66.36 32.76
C ALA A 278 -40.44 67.68 32.74
N GLU A 279 -40.96 68.70 32.06
CA GLU A 279 -40.74 70.07 32.40
C GLU A 279 -41.89 70.95 31.83
N GLY A 280 -42.75 71.41 32.64
CA GLY A 280 -43.79 72.41 32.32
C GLY A 280 -44.92 72.40 33.27
N GLU A 281 -44.72 73.08 34.43
CA GLU A 281 -45.68 73.97 35.01
C GLU A 281 -45.31 74.37 36.43
N ALA A 282 -44.81 75.60 36.59
CA ALA A 282 -44.88 76.35 37.81
C ALA A 282 -44.74 77.82 37.47
N ARG A 283 -45.92 78.48 37.34
CA ARG A 283 -46.08 79.91 37.67
C ARG A 283 -47.58 80.20 37.73
N GLU A 284 -48.07 80.38 38.83
CA GLU A 284 -48.48 81.51 39.68
C GLU A 284 -48.90 81.00 41.02
#